data_523277e6e91a48ccf6dd1180e807bc43
#
_entry.id   523277e6e91a48ccf6dd1180e807bc43
#
_cell.length_a   1.000
_cell.length_b   1.000
_cell.length_c   1.000
_cell.angle_alpha   90.00
_cell.angle_beta   90.00
_cell.angle_gamma   90.00
#
_symmetry.space_group_name_H-M   'P 1'
#
loop_
_entity.id
_entity.type
_entity.pdbx_description
1 polymer ?
#
loop_
_entity_poly.entity_id
_entity_poly.type
_entity_poly.pdbx_seq_one_letter_code
_entity_poly.pdbx_strand_id
1 'polypeptide(L)'
;AIVGGFYYLYAKYQTIRIIMANLRELKKEIDYRLEEVVFDCDMAIAFQPSKEQEIFELMQKAVALRNELIAKVSNPTEPHNKSLVRKYYAALRADIVRSFEALFEELSKINEAKK
;
A
#
# COMPACT_ATOMS: atom_id res chain seq x y z
N ALA A 1 3.40 -43.09 9.75
CA ALA A 1 2.77 -42.48 8.56
C ALA A 1 1.73 -41.46 8.94
N ILE A 2 0.88 -41.74 9.93
CA ILE A 2 -0.18 -40.81 10.39
C ILE A 2 0.43 -39.57 11.04
N VAL A 3 1.50 -39.72 11.80
CA VAL A 3 2.19 -38.62 12.48
C VAL A 3 2.83 -37.65 11.47
N GLY A 4 3.44 -38.20 10.41
CA GLY A 4 4.06 -37.37 9.35
C GLY A 4 3.06 -36.56 8.57
N GLY A 5 1.88 -37.13 8.23
CA GLY A 5 0.81 -36.41 7.54
C GLY A 5 0.21 -35.30 8.38
N PHE A 6 0.03 -35.54 9.66
CA PHE A 6 -0.50 -34.52 10.59
C PHE A 6 0.48 -33.35 10.74
N TYR A 7 1.76 -33.65 10.87
CA TYR A 7 2.80 -32.62 10.97
C TYR A 7 2.88 -31.76 9.71
N TYR A 8 2.75 -32.38 8.54
CA TYR A 8 2.74 -31.65 7.26
C TYR A 8 1.56 -30.68 7.18
N LEU A 9 0.36 -31.12 7.56
CA LEU A 9 -0.82 -30.26 7.57
C LEU A 9 -0.68 -29.10 8.54
N TYR A 10 -0.10 -29.34 9.69
CA TYR A 10 0.16 -28.30 10.69
C TYR A 10 1.14 -27.25 10.15
N ALA A 11 2.25 -27.69 9.55
CA ALA A 11 3.24 -26.78 8.98
C ALA A 11 2.63 -25.93 7.84
N LYS A 12 1.81 -26.55 6.99
CA LYS A 12 1.11 -25.86 5.91
C LYS A 12 0.14 -24.82 6.45
N TYR A 13 -0.59 -25.15 7.49
CA TYR A 13 -1.52 -24.22 8.15
C TYR A 13 -0.77 -23.00 8.73
N GLN A 14 0.36 -23.23 9.39
CA GLN A 14 1.18 -22.15 9.94
C GLN A 14 1.71 -21.23 8.83
N THR A 15 2.14 -21.78 7.71
CA THR A 15 2.62 -21.01 6.56
C THR A 15 1.50 -20.11 6.01
N ILE A 16 0.30 -20.66 5.83
CA ILE A 16 -0.85 -19.90 5.35
C ILE A 16 -1.19 -18.77 6.32
N ARG A 17 -1.16 -19.05 7.62
CA ARG A 17 -1.45 -18.06 8.67
C ARG A 17 -0.45 -16.91 8.63
N ILE A 18 0.83 -17.17 8.45
CA ILE A 18 1.88 -16.16 8.35
C ILE A 18 1.67 -15.30 7.10
N ILE A 19 1.36 -15.92 5.96
CA ILE A 19 1.10 -15.20 4.71
C ILE A 19 -0.09 -14.26 4.88
N MET A 20 -1.19 -14.73 5.47
CA MET A 20 -2.38 -13.90 5.69
C MET A 20 -2.09 -12.73 6.63
N ALA A 21 -1.29 -12.94 7.67
CA ALA A 21 -0.88 -11.87 8.58
C ALA A 21 -0.06 -10.81 7.85
N ASN A 22 0.88 -11.22 6.98
CA ASN A 22 1.69 -10.30 6.18
C ASN A 22 0.85 -9.48 5.21
N LEU A 23 -0.15 -10.10 4.57
CA LEU A 23 -1.06 -9.40 3.68
C LEU A 23 -1.90 -8.35 4.41
N ARG A 24 -2.35 -8.70 5.61
CA ARG A 24 -3.12 -7.80 6.46
C ARG A 24 -2.29 -6.60 6.88
N GLU A 25 -1.04 -6.82 7.26
CA GLU A 25 -0.10 -5.76 7.61
C GLU A 25 0.19 -4.85 6.42
N LEU A 26 0.34 -5.43 5.23
CA LEU A 26 0.60 -4.67 4.02
C LEU A 26 -0.58 -3.75 3.66
N LYS A 27 -1.80 -4.24 3.81
CA LYS A 27 -3.01 -3.43 3.62
C LYS A 27 -3.10 -2.30 4.63
N LYS A 28 -2.75 -2.56 5.89
CA LYS A 28 -2.70 -1.54 6.93
C LYS A 28 -1.66 -0.48 6.63
N GLU A 29 -0.51 -0.87 6.11
CA GLU A 29 0.55 0.07 5.72
C GLU A 29 0.07 1.00 4.61
N ILE A 30 -0.62 0.45 3.61
CA ILE A 30 -1.19 1.25 2.53
C ILE A 30 -2.19 2.27 3.07
N ASP A 31 -3.11 1.84 3.93
CA ASP A 31 -4.10 2.73 4.54
C ASP A 31 -3.46 3.79 5.44
N TYR A 32 -2.42 3.42 6.18
CA TYR A 32 -1.67 4.35 7.02
C TYR A 32 -1.02 5.45 6.17
N ARG A 33 -0.40 5.08 5.06
CA ARG A 33 0.23 6.05 4.16
C ARG A 33 -0.80 6.96 3.51
N LEU A 34 -1.97 6.43 3.17
CA LEU A 34 -3.06 7.25 2.66
C LEU A 34 -3.50 8.28 3.70
N GLU A 35 -3.65 7.88 4.96
CA GLU A 35 -4.01 8.78 6.03
C GLU A 35 -3.00 9.92 6.20
N GLU A 36 -1.70 9.63 6.06
CA GLU A 36 -0.66 10.65 6.10
C GLU A 36 -0.81 11.66 4.96
N VAL A 37 -1.06 11.17 3.75
CA VAL A 37 -1.27 12.05 2.58
C VAL A 37 -2.49 12.93 2.80
N VAL A 38 -3.60 12.35 3.25
CA VAL A 38 -4.84 13.10 3.50
C VAL A 38 -4.62 14.16 4.58
N PHE A 39 -3.94 13.80 5.65
CA PHE A 39 -3.63 14.74 6.72
C PHE A 39 -2.78 15.92 6.20
N ASP A 40 -1.72 15.63 5.45
CA ASP A 40 -0.87 16.66 4.89
C ASP A 40 -1.62 17.55 3.89
N CYS A 41 -2.52 16.95 3.11
CA CYS A 41 -3.38 17.71 2.18
C CYS A 41 -4.35 18.61 2.94
N ASP A 42 -4.97 18.13 4.00
CA ASP A 42 -5.86 18.94 4.84
C ASP A 42 -5.12 20.14 5.45
N MET A 43 -3.90 19.90 5.94
CA MET A 43 -3.06 20.98 6.47
C MET A 43 -2.69 21.98 5.38
N ALA A 44 -2.36 21.50 4.19
CA ALA A 44 -2.02 22.36 3.06
C ALA A 44 -3.20 23.23 2.64
N ILE A 45 -4.41 22.68 2.63
CA ILE A 45 -5.63 23.46 2.33
C ILE A 45 -5.85 24.54 3.38
N ALA A 46 -5.64 24.22 4.66
CA ALA A 46 -5.80 25.17 5.75
C ALA A 46 -4.84 26.36 5.61
N PHE A 47 -3.59 26.10 5.19
CA PHE A 47 -2.59 27.16 4.99
C PHE A 47 -2.71 27.87 3.64
N GLN A 48 -3.25 27.23 2.62
CA GLN A 48 -3.33 27.74 1.25
C GLN A 48 -4.69 27.44 0.62
N PRO A 49 -5.76 28.12 1.09
CA PRO A 49 -7.11 27.87 0.55
C PRO A 49 -7.21 28.10 -0.96
N SER A 50 -6.35 28.95 -1.53
CA SER A 50 -6.35 29.22 -2.97
C SER A 50 -5.92 28.02 -3.81
N LYS A 51 -5.25 27.05 -3.19
CA LYS A 51 -4.79 25.82 -3.85
C LYS A 51 -5.70 24.62 -3.57
N GLU A 52 -6.85 24.85 -2.95
CA GLU A 52 -7.77 23.78 -2.55
C GLU A 52 -8.10 22.82 -3.69
N GLN A 53 -8.37 23.33 -4.90
CA GLN A 53 -8.75 22.50 -6.03
C GLN A 53 -7.61 21.55 -6.45
N GLU A 54 -6.39 22.05 -6.54
CA GLU A 54 -5.22 21.24 -6.90
C GLU A 54 -4.93 20.17 -5.86
N ILE A 55 -5.03 20.54 -4.57
CA ILE A 55 -4.81 19.63 -3.46
C ILE A 55 -5.90 18.57 -3.42
N PHE A 56 -7.14 18.94 -3.67
CA PHE A 56 -8.27 18.03 -3.72
C PHE A 56 -8.09 16.97 -4.81
N GLU A 57 -7.61 17.38 -5.97
CA GLU A 57 -7.30 16.46 -7.07
C GLU A 57 -6.20 15.47 -6.67
N LEU A 58 -5.20 15.93 -5.91
CA LEU A 58 -4.14 15.07 -5.38
C LEU A 58 -4.71 14.05 -4.39
N MET A 59 -5.64 14.46 -3.54
CA MET A 59 -6.32 13.54 -2.61
C MET A 59 -7.09 12.45 -3.37
N GLN A 60 -7.75 12.81 -4.47
CA GLN A 60 -8.46 11.84 -5.32
C GLN A 60 -7.48 10.85 -5.95
N LYS A 61 -6.33 11.32 -6.41
CA LYS A 61 -5.26 10.45 -6.91
C LYS A 61 -4.78 9.48 -5.84
N ALA A 62 -4.63 9.96 -4.62
CA ALA A 62 -4.19 9.12 -3.49
C ALA A 62 -5.18 8.00 -3.19
N VAL A 63 -6.48 8.30 -3.22
CA VAL A 63 -7.53 7.29 -3.01
C VAL A 63 -7.53 6.27 -4.14
N ALA A 64 -7.39 6.71 -5.38
CA ALA A 64 -7.32 5.80 -6.54
C ALA A 64 -6.10 4.89 -6.45
N LEU A 65 -4.95 5.44 -6.05
CA LEU A 65 -3.73 4.67 -5.84
C LEU A 65 -3.91 3.62 -4.73
N ARG A 66 -4.52 4.02 -3.62
CA ARG A 66 -4.83 3.10 -2.52
C ARG A 66 -5.65 1.91 -3.01
N ASN A 67 -6.71 2.18 -3.78
CA ASN A 67 -7.58 1.12 -4.30
C ASN A 67 -6.84 0.18 -5.25
N GLU A 68 -5.99 0.72 -6.10
CA GLU A 68 -5.15 -0.06 -7.01
C GLU A 68 -4.18 -0.96 -6.24
N LEU A 69 -3.50 -0.41 -5.24
CA LEU A 69 -2.54 -1.15 -4.44
C LEU A 69 -3.20 -2.25 -3.61
N ILE A 70 -4.37 -1.99 -3.02
CA ILE A 70 -5.13 -3.00 -2.28
C ILE A 70 -5.54 -4.15 -3.21
N ALA A 71 -5.95 -3.85 -4.42
CA ALA A 71 -6.28 -4.87 -5.42
C ALA A 71 -5.05 -5.72 -5.75
N LYS A 72 -3.87 -5.12 -5.88
CA LYS A 72 -2.62 -5.85 -6.13
C LYS A 72 -2.22 -6.75 -4.97
N VAL A 73 -2.46 -6.32 -3.72
CA VAL A 73 -2.20 -7.15 -2.55
C VAL A 73 -3.06 -8.41 -2.58
N SER A 74 -4.31 -8.29 -3.03
CA SER A 74 -5.27 -9.39 -3.06
C SER A 74 -5.11 -10.34 -4.24
N ASN A 75 -4.43 -9.93 -5.31
CA ASN A 75 -4.36 -10.67 -6.58
C ASN A 75 -2.92 -10.84 -7.08
N PRO A 76 -2.10 -11.70 -6.42
CA PRO A 76 -0.74 -11.95 -6.89
C PRO A 76 -0.73 -12.71 -8.21
N THR A 77 0.28 -12.44 -9.03
CA THR A 77 0.51 -13.18 -10.28
C THR A 77 1.00 -14.58 -9.90
N GLU A 78 0.45 -15.61 -10.53
CA GLU A 78 0.82 -17.02 -10.33
C GLU A 78 0.86 -17.42 -8.84
N PRO A 79 -0.31 -17.46 -8.17
CA PRO A 79 -0.39 -17.68 -6.72
C PRO A 79 0.12 -19.06 -6.26
N HIS A 80 0.31 -20.00 -7.18
CA HIS A 80 0.79 -21.34 -6.85
C HIS A 80 2.32 -21.47 -6.80
N ASN A 81 3.05 -20.45 -7.29
CA ASN A 81 4.51 -20.46 -7.28
C ASN A 81 5.04 -19.57 -6.15
N LYS A 82 5.52 -20.20 -5.08
CA LYS A 82 5.99 -19.49 -3.88
C LYS A 82 7.11 -18.49 -4.16
N SER A 83 8.05 -18.83 -5.04
CA SER A 83 9.17 -17.97 -5.40
C SER A 83 8.69 -16.70 -6.10
N LEU A 84 7.78 -16.85 -7.07
CA LEU A 84 7.21 -15.73 -7.81
C LEU A 84 6.32 -14.86 -6.91
N VAL A 85 5.58 -15.46 -5.99
CA VAL A 85 4.77 -14.72 -5.02
C VAL A 85 5.65 -13.85 -4.13
N ARG A 86 6.77 -14.39 -3.64
CA ARG A 86 7.73 -13.60 -2.83
C ARG A 86 8.28 -12.42 -3.61
N LYS A 87 8.67 -12.63 -4.86
CA LYS A 87 9.16 -11.56 -5.73
C LYS A 87 8.09 -10.51 -5.99
N TYR A 88 6.86 -10.96 -6.21
CA TYR A 88 5.72 -10.09 -6.43
C TYR A 88 5.50 -9.14 -5.25
N TYR A 89 5.47 -9.68 -4.03
CA TYR A 89 5.25 -8.86 -2.83
C TYR A 89 6.44 -7.97 -2.49
N ALA A 90 7.67 -8.42 -2.77
CA ALA A 90 8.84 -7.56 -2.61
C ALA A 90 8.80 -6.36 -3.55
N ALA A 91 8.45 -6.60 -4.82
CA ALA A 91 8.27 -5.53 -5.80
C ALA A 91 7.12 -4.60 -5.42
N LEU A 92 6.02 -5.16 -4.93
CA LEU A 92 4.84 -4.39 -4.50
C LEU A 92 5.18 -3.47 -3.33
N ARG A 93 5.96 -3.94 -2.35
CA ARG A 93 6.40 -3.10 -1.23
C ARG A 93 7.22 -1.90 -1.70
N ALA A 94 8.13 -2.13 -2.64
CA ALA A 94 8.92 -1.06 -3.24
C ALA A 94 8.02 -0.08 -4.00
N ASP A 95 7.02 -0.57 -4.72
CA ASP A 95 6.06 0.25 -5.45
C ASP A 95 5.20 1.10 -4.51
N ILE A 96 4.78 0.55 -3.38
CA ILE A 96 4.01 1.29 -2.37
C ILE A 96 4.81 2.51 -1.89
N VAL A 97 6.06 2.31 -1.49
CA VAL A 97 6.93 3.39 -1.01
C VAL A 97 7.10 4.44 -2.09
N ARG A 98 7.47 4.02 -3.30
CA ARG A 98 7.74 4.91 -4.42
C ARG A 98 6.52 5.72 -4.83
N SER A 99 5.35 5.07 -4.89
CA SER A 99 4.11 5.71 -5.30
C SER A 99 3.67 6.78 -4.33
N PHE A 100 3.77 6.52 -3.02
CA PHE A 100 3.41 7.51 -2.01
C PHE A 100 4.43 8.63 -1.91
N GLU A 101 5.72 8.34 -2.09
CA GLU A 101 6.75 9.38 -2.18
C GLU A 101 6.48 10.33 -3.34
N ALA A 102 6.04 9.81 -4.48
CA ALA A 102 5.68 10.64 -5.64
C ALA A 102 4.53 11.59 -5.31
N LEU A 103 3.54 11.13 -4.54
CA LEU A 103 2.42 11.98 -4.10
C LEU A 103 2.89 13.08 -3.16
N PHE A 104 3.77 12.76 -2.21
CA PHE A 104 4.34 13.78 -1.31
C PHE A 104 5.18 14.80 -2.07
N GLU A 105 5.91 14.39 -3.11
CA GLU A 105 6.64 15.32 -3.97
C GLU A 105 5.71 16.25 -4.72
N GLU A 106 4.60 15.73 -5.26
CA GLU A 106 3.60 16.56 -5.94
C GLU A 106 3.00 17.59 -4.97
N LEU A 107 2.72 17.19 -3.75
CA LEU A 107 2.21 18.11 -2.73
C LEU A 107 3.25 19.19 -2.39
N SER A 108 4.51 18.80 -2.26
CA SER A 108 5.61 19.75 -2.02
C SER A 108 5.70 20.78 -3.14
N LYS A 109 5.55 20.36 -4.39
CA LYS A 109 5.57 21.27 -5.54
C LYS A 109 4.42 22.26 -5.51
N ILE A 110 3.23 21.80 -5.13
CA ILE A 110 2.05 22.68 -4.98
C ILE A 110 2.33 23.73 -3.90
N ASN A 111 2.91 23.31 -2.77
CA ASN A 111 3.26 24.21 -1.67
C ASN A 111 4.35 25.20 -2.07
N GLU A 112 5.35 24.78 -2.83
CA GLU A 112 6.45 25.63 -3.31
C GLU A 112 5.98 26.67 -4.34
N ALA A 113 5.00 26.33 -5.17
CA ALA A 113 4.50 27.22 -6.21
C ALA A 113 3.94 28.53 -5.64
N LYS A 114 3.72 28.61 -4.34
CA LYS A 114 3.25 29.81 -3.66
C LYS A 114 4.35 30.85 -3.45
N LYS A 115 5.58 30.42 -3.46
CA LYS A 115 6.73 31.31 -3.27
C LYS A 115 7.03 32.09 -4.55
#